data_d948957f1bc2f10c46bce79ddbc365c2
#
_entry.id   d948957f1bc2f10c46bce79ddbc365c2
#
_cell.length_a   1.000
_cell.length_b   1.000
_cell.length_c   1.000
_cell.angle_alpha   90.00
_cell.angle_beta   90.00
_cell.angle_gamma   90.00
#
_symmetry.space_group_name_H-M   'P 1'
#
loop_
_entity.id
_entity.type
_entity.pdbx_description
1 polymer ?
#
loop_
_entity_poly.entity_id
_entity_poly.type
_entity_poly.pdbx_seq_one_letter_code
_entity_poly.pdbx_strand_id
1 'polypeptide(L)'
;MTKGILLFCFDTKDTCYHKILENCVRLIKKNLKLEITVITNFETYKRIKPLGFINYKFIDPELGNTKLGKEWNNVDRHLAYELSPYDTTLVMDIDYFCFSDNLKKYLDTKYDFLIPSDAHDLTDRNTFSSRVWSMIPMVWATVFIFRKTKKAKMLFDTIKYVKTFYSYFNEMYRIYSKNFRNDY
;
A
#
# COMPACT_ATOMS: atom_id res chain seq x y z
N MET A 1 10.74 10.94 17.20
CA MET A 1 9.95 10.59 15.99
C MET A 1 9.68 9.10 15.97
N THR A 2 8.44 8.71 15.99
CA THR A 2 8.01 7.31 15.92
C THR A 2 8.11 6.79 14.49
N LYS A 3 8.58 5.55 14.32
CA LYS A 3 8.70 4.90 13.01
C LYS A 3 7.97 3.57 13.07
N GLY A 4 7.23 3.24 12.03
CA GLY A 4 6.50 1.98 11.99
C GLY A 4 6.02 1.60 10.60
N ILE A 5 5.37 0.46 10.54
CA ILE A 5 4.87 -0.15 9.31
C ILE A 5 3.36 -0.16 9.32
N LEU A 6 2.77 0.20 8.21
CA LEU A 6 1.35 0.12 7.97
C LEU A 6 1.06 -0.92 6.89
N LEU A 7 0.22 -1.88 7.22
CA LEU A 7 -0.21 -2.95 6.33
C LEU A 7 -1.72 -2.88 6.16
N PHE A 8 -2.22 -3.12 4.95
CA PHE A 8 -3.64 -3.28 4.67
C PHE A 8 -3.92 -4.75 4.39
N CYS A 9 -4.83 -5.35 5.14
CA CYS A 9 -5.16 -6.77 5.05
C CYS A 9 -6.66 -7.00 5.10
N PHE A 10 -7.25 -7.35 3.98
CA PHE A 10 -8.66 -7.68 3.85
C PHE A 10 -8.80 -8.98 3.06
N ASP A 11 -9.42 -10.00 3.65
CA ASP A 11 -9.76 -11.22 2.93
C ASP A 11 -10.78 -10.90 1.83
N THR A 12 -10.68 -11.63 0.74
CA THR A 12 -11.69 -11.63 -0.32
C THR A 12 -12.35 -13.00 -0.40
N LYS A 13 -13.36 -13.13 -1.26
CA LYS A 13 -14.00 -14.43 -1.52
C LYS A 13 -13.02 -15.47 -2.04
N ASP A 14 -12.01 -15.02 -2.80
CA ASP A 14 -11.08 -15.86 -3.53
C ASP A 14 -9.73 -16.05 -2.82
N THR A 15 -9.39 -15.17 -1.85
CA THR A 15 -8.05 -15.13 -1.27
C THR A 15 -8.08 -14.89 0.24
N CYS A 16 -7.40 -15.77 0.96
CA CYS A 16 -7.19 -15.67 2.41
C CYS A 16 -5.94 -14.82 2.72
N TYR A 17 -6.06 -13.50 2.60
CA TYR A 17 -4.95 -12.57 2.83
C TYR A 17 -4.41 -12.61 4.26
N HIS A 18 -5.22 -12.97 5.26
CA HIS A 18 -4.76 -13.15 6.64
C HIS A 18 -3.61 -14.15 6.75
N LYS A 19 -3.58 -15.23 5.92
CA LYS A 19 -2.49 -16.23 5.92
C LYS A 19 -1.19 -15.65 5.34
N ILE A 20 -1.29 -14.76 4.36
CA ILE A 20 -0.15 -14.06 3.77
C ILE A 20 0.41 -13.08 4.80
N LEU A 21 -0.46 -12.35 5.50
CA LEU A 21 -0.11 -11.43 6.57
C LEU A 21 0.74 -12.10 7.66
N GLU A 22 0.43 -13.31 8.07
CA GLU A 22 1.19 -14.04 9.10
C GLU A 22 2.67 -14.17 8.72
N ASN A 23 2.96 -14.53 7.47
CA ASN A 23 4.34 -14.64 6.97
C ASN A 23 5.01 -13.28 6.83
N CYS A 24 4.30 -12.29 6.31
CA CYS A 24 4.79 -10.93 6.18
C CYS A 24 5.22 -10.37 7.54
N VAL A 25 4.35 -10.43 8.53
CA VAL A 25 4.62 -9.95 9.90
C VAL A 25 5.83 -10.65 10.53
N ARG A 26 5.95 -11.97 10.36
CA ARG A 26 7.09 -12.73 10.86
C ARG A 26 8.41 -12.23 10.28
N LEU A 27 8.45 -11.96 8.98
CA LEU A 27 9.65 -11.43 8.31
C LEU A 27 9.96 -9.99 8.72
N ILE A 28 8.95 -9.14 8.85
CA ILE A 28 9.10 -7.78 9.34
C ILE A 28 9.72 -7.78 10.76
N LYS A 29 9.15 -8.57 11.67
CA LYS A 29 9.67 -8.68 13.05
C LYS A 29 11.10 -9.18 13.10
N LYS A 30 11.44 -10.14 12.25
CA LYS A 30 12.80 -10.68 12.16
C LYS A 30 13.80 -9.65 11.64
N ASN A 31 13.47 -9.00 10.52
CA ASN A 31 14.44 -8.23 9.74
C ASN A 31 14.34 -6.72 10.01
N LEU A 32 13.15 -6.15 10.07
CA LEU A 32 12.97 -4.71 10.24
C LEU A 32 12.87 -4.29 11.72
N LYS A 33 12.30 -5.12 12.59
CA LYS A 33 12.14 -4.86 14.03
C LYS A 33 11.46 -3.52 14.33
N LEU A 34 10.41 -3.22 13.57
CA LEU A 34 9.61 -2.01 13.67
C LEU A 34 8.23 -2.33 14.24
N GLU A 35 7.59 -1.34 14.82
CA GLU A 35 6.17 -1.44 15.19
C GLU A 35 5.30 -1.64 13.95
N ILE A 36 4.24 -2.42 14.10
CA ILE A 36 3.33 -2.78 13.00
C ILE A 36 1.92 -2.37 13.39
N THR A 37 1.26 -1.66 12.49
CA THR A 37 -0.18 -1.43 12.51
C THR A 37 -0.80 -2.09 11.29
N VAL A 38 -1.82 -2.91 11.51
CA VAL A 38 -2.60 -3.56 10.45
C VAL A 38 -3.96 -2.89 10.35
N ILE A 39 -4.28 -2.41 9.16
CA ILE A 39 -5.60 -1.92 8.78
C ILE A 39 -6.38 -3.11 8.22
N THR A 40 -7.52 -3.40 8.81
CA THR A 40 -8.32 -4.59 8.45
C THR A 40 -9.79 -4.35 8.78
N ASN A 41 -10.67 -5.25 8.37
CA ASN A 41 -12.04 -5.31 8.84
C ASN A 41 -12.21 -6.40 9.90
N PHE A 42 -13.36 -6.37 10.58
CA PHE A 42 -13.62 -7.29 11.69
C PHE A 42 -13.68 -8.75 11.24
N GLU A 43 -14.19 -9.02 10.05
CA GLU A 43 -14.32 -10.38 9.51
C GLU A 43 -12.95 -11.01 9.18
N THR A 44 -12.03 -10.24 8.61
CA THR A 44 -10.65 -10.69 8.38
C THR A 44 -9.92 -10.86 9.71
N TYR A 45 -10.07 -9.91 10.63
CA TYR A 45 -9.42 -9.94 11.95
C TYR A 45 -9.73 -11.22 12.73
N LYS A 46 -10.98 -11.68 12.75
CA LYS A 46 -11.37 -12.94 13.43
C LYS A 46 -10.59 -14.17 12.96
N ARG A 47 -10.04 -14.11 11.75
CA ARG A 47 -9.27 -15.23 11.14
C ARG A 47 -7.77 -15.10 11.34
N ILE A 48 -7.28 -13.92 11.76
CA ILE A 48 -5.86 -13.69 12.02
C ILE A 48 -5.48 -14.39 13.33
N LYS A 49 -4.50 -15.27 13.27
CA LYS A 49 -3.93 -15.88 14.48
C LYS A 49 -3.18 -14.81 15.30
N PRO A 50 -3.04 -15.00 16.63
CA PRO A 50 -2.26 -14.09 17.46
C PRO A 50 -0.83 -13.93 16.92
N LEU A 51 -0.49 -12.74 16.48
CA LEU A 51 0.83 -12.42 15.88
C LEU A 51 1.77 -11.69 16.86
N GLY A 52 1.42 -11.68 18.16
CA GLY A 52 2.14 -10.92 19.19
C GLY A 52 1.87 -9.42 19.07
N PHE A 53 2.77 -8.58 19.55
CA PHE A 53 2.58 -7.13 19.63
C PHE A 53 2.37 -6.51 18.23
N ILE A 54 1.09 -6.33 17.86
CA ILE A 54 0.62 -5.68 16.63
C ILE A 54 -0.57 -4.80 16.99
N ASN A 55 -0.60 -3.60 16.46
CA ASN A 55 -1.73 -2.71 16.56
C ASN A 55 -2.70 -2.98 15.39
N TYR A 56 -4.00 -2.96 15.69
CA TYR A 56 -5.04 -3.11 14.65
C TYR A 56 -5.90 -1.85 14.62
N LYS A 57 -6.25 -1.42 13.39
CA LYS A 57 -7.28 -0.43 13.14
C LYS A 57 -8.32 -1.00 12.20
N PHE A 58 -9.58 -0.76 12.51
CA PHE A 58 -10.69 -1.32 11.75
C PHE A 58 -11.28 -0.27 10.82
N ILE A 59 -11.44 -0.66 9.56
CA ILE A 59 -12.22 0.08 8.56
C ILE A 59 -13.03 -0.93 7.75
N ASP A 60 -14.13 -0.46 7.18
CA ASP A 60 -14.83 -1.23 6.13
C ASP A 60 -14.16 -0.90 4.79
N PRO A 61 -13.59 -1.90 4.09
CA PRO A 61 -12.90 -1.64 2.82
C PRO A 61 -13.89 -1.20 1.75
N GLU A 62 -13.46 -0.29 0.90
CA GLU A 62 -14.24 0.05 -0.29
C GLU A 62 -14.26 -1.14 -1.25
N LEU A 63 -15.46 -1.64 -1.51
CA LEU A 63 -15.71 -2.80 -2.36
C LEU A 63 -15.85 -2.40 -3.83
N GLY A 64 -15.76 -3.39 -4.71
CA GLY A 64 -16.08 -3.24 -6.16
C GLY A 64 -14.87 -3.03 -7.05
N ASN A 65 -13.66 -2.99 -6.54
CA ASN A 65 -12.48 -2.99 -7.39
C ASN A 65 -12.12 -4.43 -7.81
N THR A 66 -11.97 -4.64 -9.12
CA THR A 66 -11.64 -5.95 -9.68
C THR A 66 -10.41 -5.88 -10.57
N LYS A 67 -9.54 -6.88 -10.49
CA LYS A 67 -8.39 -7.07 -11.37
C LYS A 67 -8.38 -8.49 -11.89
N LEU A 68 -8.36 -8.64 -13.21
CA LEU A 68 -8.40 -9.96 -13.87
C LEU A 68 -9.56 -10.84 -13.40
N GLY A 69 -10.74 -10.24 -13.19
CA GLY A 69 -11.95 -10.94 -12.74
C GLY A 69 -11.99 -11.31 -11.25
N LYS A 70 -10.98 -10.94 -10.47
CA LYS A 70 -10.93 -11.16 -9.02
C LYS A 70 -11.12 -9.88 -8.24
N GLU A 71 -11.78 -9.97 -7.10
CA GLU A 71 -11.94 -8.87 -6.17
C GLU A 71 -10.59 -8.43 -5.59
N TRP A 72 -10.40 -7.10 -5.50
CA TRP A 72 -9.14 -6.52 -5.07
C TRP A 72 -9.33 -5.31 -4.14
N ASN A 73 -8.99 -5.48 -2.86
CA ASN A 73 -9.26 -4.52 -1.79
C ASN A 73 -8.01 -3.70 -1.42
N ASN A 74 -7.49 -2.89 -2.33
CA ASN A 74 -6.35 -2.00 -2.04
C ASN A 74 -6.64 -0.51 -2.24
N VAL A 75 -7.87 -0.18 -2.52
CA VAL A 75 -8.31 1.19 -2.85
C VAL A 75 -8.08 2.15 -1.69
N ASP A 76 -8.18 1.66 -0.46
CA ASP A 76 -8.14 2.47 0.76
C ASP A 76 -6.73 2.93 1.17
N ARG A 77 -5.68 2.62 0.41
CA ARG A 77 -4.32 3.09 0.72
C ARG A 77 -4.17 4.60 0.72
N HIS A 78 -5.04 5.32 0.04
CA HIS A 78 -5.08 6.78 0.12
C HIS A 78 -5.38 7.30 1.53
N LEU A 79 -5.91 6.46 2.42
CA LEU A 79 -6.13 6.77 3.83
C LEU A 79 -4.88 6.53 4.71
N ALA A 80 -3.76 6.07 4.14
CA ALA A 80 -2.58 5.69 4.92
C ALA A 80 -2.07 6.82 5.82
N TYR A 81 -2.11 8.07 5.34
CA TYR A 81 -1.69 9.21 6.13
C TYR A 81 -2.55 9.41 7.39
N GLU A 82 -3.87 9.30 7.26
CA GLU A 82 -4.82 9.47 8.35
C GLU A 82 -4.77 8.29 9.33
N LEU A 83 -4.63 7.08 8.80
CA LEU A 83 -4.68 5.83 9.58
C LEU A 83 -3.37 5.51 10.29
N SER A 84 -2.23 6.00 9.80
CA SER A 84 -0.95 5.72 10.44
C SER A 84 -0.83 6.39 11.81
N PRO A 85 -0.37 5.68 12.86
CA PRO A 85 -0.04 6.28 14.15
C PRO A 85 1.38 6.84 14.22
N TYR A 86 2.20 6.70 13.17
CA TYR A 86 3.64 6.97 13.19
C TYR A 86 3.99 8.31 12.54
N ASP A 87 5.07 8.95 13.00
CA ASP A 87 5.64 10.16 12.38
C ASP A 87 6.28 9.85 11.01
N THR A 88 6.94 8.69 10.89
CA THR A 88 7.45 8.14 9.64
C THR A 88 6.87 6.75 9.43
N THR A 89 6.20 6.55 8.31
CA THR A 89 5.47 5.32 8.02
C THR A 89 6.00 4.66 6.76
N LEU A 90 6.35 3.38 6.87
CA LEU A 90 6.56 2.49 5.75
C LEU A 90 5.23 1.77 5.47
N VAL A 91 4.62 2.04 4.33
CA VAL A 91 3.45 1.29 3.84
C VAL A 91 3.92 0.18 2.94
N MET A 92 3.40 -1.01 3.14
CA MET A 92 3.78 -2.20 2.35
C MET A 92 2.56 -3.03 2.02
N ASP A 93 2.60 -3.72 0.88
CA ASP A 93 1.71 -4.84 0.61
C ASP A 93 2.04 -6.02 1.52
N ILE A 94 1.03 -6.77 1.93
CA ILE A 94 1.23 -7.93 2.79
C ILE A 94 1.92 -9.12 2.07
N ASP A 95 1.97 -9.08 0.74
CA ASP A 95 2.70 -10.02 -0.11
C ASP A 95 4.11 -9.52 -0.47
N TYR A 96 4.53 -8.36 0.06
CA TYR A 96 5.90 -7.89 0.01
C TYR A 96 6.71 -8.46 1.17
N PHE A 97 7.57 -9.43 0.89
CA PHE A 97 8.34 -10.12 1.92
C PHE A 97 9.73 -9.51 2.11
N CYS A 98 9.98 -8.92 3.28
CA CYS A 98 11.26 -8.33 3.65
C CYS A 98 12.25 -9.40 4.12
N PHE A 99 13.18 -9.80 3.28
CA PHE A 99 14.25 -10.74 3.63
C PHE A 99 15.50 -10.10 4.24
N SER A 100 15.57 -8.76 4.25
CA SER A 100 16.67 -7.99 4.81
C SER A 100 16.17 -6.74 5.52
N ASP A 101 17.06 -5.97 6.13
CA ASP A 101 16.75 -4.70 6.77
C ASP A 101 16.98 -3.47 5.85
N ASN A 102 17.23 -3.67 4.58
CA ASN A 102 17.59 -2.62 3.63
C ASN A 102 16.58 -1.45 3.56
N LEU A 103 15.30 -1.70 3.87
CA LEU A 103 14.30 -0.63 3.89
C LEU A 103 14.48 0.36 5.05
N LYS A 104 15.18 -0.03 6.12
CA LYS A 104 15.39 0.85 7.28
C LYS A 104 16.13 2.13 6.93
N LYS A 105 17.09 2.07 6.00
CA LYS A 105 17.88 3.23 5.59
C LYS A 105 17.04 4.38 5.02
N TYR A 106 15.86 4.06 4.50
CA TYR A 106 14.95 5.06 3.93
C TYR A 106 14.02 5.70 4.97
N LEU A 107 13.90 5.12 6.17
CA LEU A 107 13.06 5.68 7.24
C LEU A 107 13.69 6.94 7.89
N ASP A 108 14.98 7.16 7.70
CA ASP A 108 15.69 8.36 8.15
C ASP A 108 15.79 9.43 7.06
N THR A 109 14.98 9.29 6.01
CA THR A 109 14.96 10.22 4.90
C THR A 109 14.55 11.65 5.33
N LYS A 110 15.10 12.64 4.65
CA LYS A 110 14.65 14.04 4.74
C LYS A 110 13.44 14.35 3.85
N TYR A 111 13.12 13.46 2.93
CA TYR A 111 12.01 13.64 1.99
C TYR A 111 10.66 13.37 2.67
N ASP A 112 9.64 14.10 2.25
CA ASP A 112 8.29 13.96 2.79
C ASP A 112 7.59 12.68 2.31
N PHE A 113 7.95 12.22 1.10
CA PHE A 113 7.41 11.02 0.47
C PHE A 113 8.46 10.34 -0.42
N LEU A 114 8.49 9.03 -0.39
CA LEU A 114 9.34 8.19 -1.25
C LEU A 114 8.52 7.03 -1.80
N ILE A 115 8.61 6.81 -3.10
CA ILE A 115 7.98 5.69 -3.80
C ILE A 115 8.92 5.20 -4.91
N PRO A 116 9.04 3.88 -5.16
CA PRO A 116 9.79 3.36 -6.28
C PRO A 116 9.16 3.77 -7.62
N SER A 117 9.95 4.36 -8.49
CA SER A 117 9.55 4.70 -9.87
C SER A 117 10.01 3.65 -10.88
N ASP A 118 10.92 2.78 -10.48
CA ASP A 118 11.45 1.71 -11.32
C ASP A 118 11.29 0.36 -10.62
N ALA A 119 10.62 -0.57 -11.29
CA ALA A 119 10.38 -1.91 -10.80
C ALA A 119 10.50 -2.91 -11.94
N HIS A 120 11.30 -3.96 -11.72
CA HIS A 120 11.51 -5.03 -12.69
C HIS A 120 10.67 -6.25 -12.33
N ASP A 121 9.98 -6.80 -13.31
CA ASP A 121 9.34 -8.10 -13.21
C ASP A 121 10.40 -9.20 -13.37
N LEU A 122 10.59 -10.01 -12.32
CA LEU A 122 11.54 -11.12 -12.35
C LEU A 122 11.19 -12.21 -13.39
N THR A 123 9.96 -12.20 -13.89
CA THR A 123 9.50 -13.12 -14.94
C THR A 123 9.72 -12.56 -16.35
N ASP A 124 10.40 -11.43 -16.47
CA ASP A 124 10.73 -10.73 -17.72
C ASP A 124 9.50 -10.41 -18.61
N ARG A 125 8.33 -10.34 -18.02
CA ARG A 125 7.08 -10.01 -18.73
C ARG A 125 6.97 -8.55 -19.11
N ASN A 126 7.98 -7.77 -18.92
CA ASN A 126 8.13 -6.36 -19.30
C ASN A 126 6.83 -5.52 -19.18
N THR A 127 6.05 -5.80 -18.14
CA THR A 127 4.70 -5.26 -17.97
C THR A 127 4.69 -3.78 -17.61
N PHE A 128 5.82 -3.26 -17.14
CA PHE A 128 5.98 -1.85 -16.78
C PHE A 128 6.35 -0.96 -17.97
N SER A 129 7.27 -1.39 -18.81
CA SER A 129 7.69 -0.62 -19.97
C SER A 129 6.66 -0.60 -21.10
N SER A 130 5.76 -1.58 -21.15
CA SER A 130 4.73 -1.65 -22.20
C SER A 130 3.50 -0.75 -21.93
N ARG A 131 3.42 -0.08 -20.78
CA ARG A 131 2.33 0.87 -20.48
C ARG A 131 2.65 2.28 -20.96
N VAL A 132 3.17 2.39 -22.13
CA VAL A 132 3.55 3.63 -22.84
C VAL A 132 2.36 4.54 -23.17
N TRP A 133 1.13 4.12 -22.84
CA TRP A 133 -0.09 4.80 -23.24
C TRP A 133 -0.63 5.81 -22.23
N SER A 134 -0.10 5.83 -21.01
CA SER A 134 -0.47 6.85 -20.01
C SER A 134 0.43 8.09 -20.15
N MET A 135 -0.18 9.27 -20.09
CA MET A 135 0.57 10.54 -20.04
C MET A 135 1.27 10.77 -18.69
N ILE A 136 0.95 9.96 -17.70
CA ILE A 136 1.55 9.99 -16.35
C ILE A 136 2.43 8.74 -16.18
N PRO A 137 3.68 8.89 -15.72
CA PRO A 137 4.52 7.74 -15.42
C PRO A 137 3.90 6.93 -14.27
N MET A 138 3.89 5.61 -14.44
CA MET A 138 3.45 4.69 -13.40
C MET A 138 4.52 4.58 -12.32
N VAL A 139 4.10 4.55 -11.06
CA VAL A 139 4.96 4.28 -9.91
C VAL A 139 4.60 2.92 -9.30
N TRP A 140 5.50 2.34 -8.51
CA TRP A 140 5.24 1.04 -7.89
C TRP A 140 4.75 1.22 -6.44
N ALA A 141 3.44 1.26 -6.26
CA ALA A 141 2.82 1.54 -4.95
C ALA A 141 2.77 0.36 -3.97
N THR A 142 3.45 -0.76 -4.27
CA THR A 142 3.58 -1.92 -3.36
C THR A 142 4.29 -1.55 -2.05
N VAL A 143 5.26 -0.63 -2.13
CA VAL A 143 5.99 -0.11 -0.99
C VAL A 143 6.26 1.37 -1.15
N PHE A 144 5.96 2.16 -0.13
CA PHE A 144 6.30 3.57 -0.09
C PHE A 144 6.49 4.06 1.34
N ILE A 145 7.15 5.20 1.50
CA ILE A 145 7.41 5.81 2.79
C ILE A 145 6.88 7.23 2.78
N PHE A 146 6.26 7.64 3.86
CA PHE A 146 5.93 9.03 4.08
C PHE A 146 6.23 9.49 5.51
N ARG A 147 6.45 10.78 5.67
CA ARG A 147 6.54 11.47 6.96
C ARG A 147 5.27 12.27 7.20
N LYS A 148 4.82 12.40 8.44
CA LYS A 148 3.66 13.22 8.80
C LYS A 148 4.00 14.72 8.73
N THR A 149 4.13 15.24 7.51
CA THR A 149 4.37 16.64 7.20
C THR A 149 3.20 17.25 6.46
N LYS A 150 3.13 18.58 6.42
CA LYS A 150 2.10 19.30 5.63
C LYS A 150 2.14 18.93 4.14
N LYS A 151 3.35 18.75 3.57
CA LYS A 151 3.51 18.38 2.15
C LYS A 151 3.01 16.97 1.88
N ALA A 152 3.34 16.00 2.74
CA ALA A 152 2.80 14.65 2.61
C ALA A 152 1.26 14.67 2.76
N LYS A 153 0.71 15.44 3.70
CA LYS A 153 -0.74 15.59 3.82
C LYS A 153 -1.36 16.10 2.53
N MET A 154 -0.81 17.16 1.94
CA MET A 154 -1.28 17.70 0.67
C MET A 154 -1.28 16.65 -0.45
N LEU A 155 -0.24 15.81 -0.51
CA LEU A 155 -0.18 14.71 -1.48
C LEU A 155 -1.35 13.73 -1.29
N PHE A 156 -1.59 13.28 -0.05
CA PHE A 156 -2.68 12.34 0.23
C PHE A 156 -4.07 12.96 0.01
N ASP A 157 -4.24 14.24 0.33
CA ASP A 157 -5.46 14.99 0.00
C ASP A 157 -5.68 15.06 -1.53
N THR A 158 -4.59 15.26 -2.30
CA THR A 158 -4.63 15.24 -3.76
C THR A 158 -4.99 13.86 -4.31
N ILE A 159 -4.39 12.79 -3.76
CA ILE A 159 -4.73 11.41 -4.16
C ILE A 159 -6.22 11.13 -3.90
N LYS A 160 -6.74 11.55 -2.75
CA LYS A 160 -8.17 11.43 -2.42
C LYS A 160 -9.05 12.20 -3.40
N TYR A 161 -8.65 13.41 -3.77
CA TYR A 161 -9.36 14.21 -4.77
C TYR A 161 -9.34 13.53 -6.14
N VAL A 162 -8.17 13.06 -6.61
CA VAL A 162 -8.04 12.31 -7.87
C VAL A 162 -8.91 11.06 -7.85
N LYS A 163 -8.94 10.32 -6.74
CA LYS A 163 -9.81 9.16 -6.60
C LYS A 163 -11.29 9.52 -6.73
N THR A 164 -11.73 10.60 -6.09
CA THR A 164 -13.13 11.06 -6.15
C THR A 164 -13.56 11.40 -7.58
N PHE A 165 -12.66 11.99 -8.35
CA PHE A 165 -12.90 12.40 -9.74
C PHE A 165 -12.14 11.53 -10.76
N TYR A 166 -11.97 10.25 -10.44
CA TYR A 166 -11.08 9.38 -11.21
C TYR A 166 -11.42 9.27 -12.68
N SER A 167 -12.70 9.19 -13.04
CA SER A 167 -13.13 9.13 -14.45
C SER A 167 -12.63 10.35 -15.25
N TYR A 168 -12.72 11.54 -14.68
CA TYR A 168 -12.21 12.77 -15.29
C TYR A 168 -10.70 12.74 -15.50
N PHE A 169 -9.94 12.37 -14.47
CA PHE A 169 -8.47 12.28 -14.56
C PHE A 169 -8.01 11.16 -15.47
N ASN A 170 -8.72 10.01 -15.44
CA ASN A 170 -8.46 8.89 -16.34
C ASN A 170 -8.59 9.31 -17.81
N GLU A 171 -9.63 10.04 -18.18
CA GLU A 171 -9.84 10.55 -19.51
C GLU A 171 -8.80 11.61 -19.90
N MET A 172 -8.54 12.58 -19.01
CA MET A 172 -7.60 13.68 -19.23
C MET A 172 -6.19 13.17 -19.48
N TYR A 173 -5.72 12.21 -18.67
CA TYR A 173 -4.35 11.68 -18.73
C TYR A 173 -4.22 10.36 -19.45
N ARG A 174 -5.31 9.87 -20.06
CA ARG A 174 -5.37 8.59 -20.79
C ARG A 174 -4.83 7.43 -19.94
N ILE A 175 -5.25 7.36 -18.68
CA ILE A 175 -4.86 6.28 -17.78
C ILE A 175 -5.56 4.99 -18.23
N TYR A 176 -4.80 3.92 -18.46
CA TYR A 176 -5.32 2.67 -19.04
C TYR A 176 -5.97 1.76 -17.99
N SER A 177 -6.80 2.33 -17.11
CA SER A 177 -7.53 1.56 -16.10
C SER A 177 -8.90 2.18 -15.85
N LYS A 178 -9.95 1.38 -16.03
CA LYS A 178 -11.34 1.82 -15.71
C LYS A 178 -11.56 2.03 -14.22
N ASN A 179 -10.81 1.31 -13.38
CA ASN A 179 -10.90 1.41 -11.92
C ASN A 179 -9.72 2.20 -11.37
N PHE A 180 -9.95 2.93 -10.28
CA PHE A 180 -8.89 3.66 -9.58
C PHE A 180 -7.72 2.73 -9.24
N ARG A 181 -6.52 3.22 -9.47
CA ARG A 181 -5.27 2.52 -9.15
C ARG A 181 -4.34 3.44 -8.37
N ASN A 182 -3.70 2.90 -7.35
CA ASN A 182 -2.70 3.62 -6.56
C ASN A 182 -1.34 3.76 -7.27
N ASP A 183 -1.19 3.19 -8.47
CA ASP A 183 0.07 3.20 -9.23
C ASP A 183 0.20 4.41 -10.19
N TYR A 184 -0.81 5.29 -10.22
CA TYR A 184 -0.84 6.50 -11.05
C TYR A 184 -1.14 7.74 -10.21
#